data_94df4ccc51eaa33df7cf83968373485c
#
_entry.id   94df4ccc51eaa33df7cf83968373485c
#
_cell.length_a   1.000
_cell.length_b   1.000
_cell.length_c   1.000
_cell.angle_alpha   90.00
_cell.angle_beta   90.00
_cell.angle_gamma   90.00
#
_symmetry.space_group_name_H-M   'P 1'
#
loop_
_entity.id
_entity.type
_entity.pdbx_description
1 polymer ?
#
loop_
_entity_poly.entity_id
_entity_poly.type
_entity_poly.pdbx_seq_one_letter_code
_entity_poly.pdbx_strand_id
1 'polypeptide(L)'
;MTATGVGIVGAGNISDEYLRSLATYPDVRVVAIADLDVERAAAQADRYGVEAAPTVADLLARDDIEIVVNLTIPAAHADVALAAIAAGKHVWGEKPLTLDLASARAVLDAAQEAGVVVANAPDTILGEGIQNAQRLLLDGAVGEPRTLLTLMQGPGPDAWHPRPQFLFARGAGPLFDIGPYYVSTMIQLLGPIVQVEAMGQRPRAERVVGSGPDAGLRFPVEVDTHLSVLTRFASGVVGTSVYSFDSPRRRQAFEITGSEGVLEVPVSGFDGPTRVLAGDDRDHAWSEVAPPGAHRERGVGVLELARALRDGRPPRASGPLAFHALEVMLAVEESARSGVPVAIDSTAPPVEPLPPDWDPSAATTPSSSAATGSRATSPAQSGGLR
;
A
#
# COMPACT_ATOMS: atom_id res chain seq x y z
N MET A 1 4.51 -21.65 18.02
CA MET A 1 3.27 -21.61 17.24
C MET A 1 3.59 -21.98 15.80
N THR A 2 2.60 -22.47 15.07
CA THR A 2 2.73 -22.72 13.63
C THR A 2 2.72 -21.39 12.88
N ALA A 3 3.54 -21.26 11.85
CA ALA A 3 3.53 -20.10 10.95
C ALA A 3 2.16 -19.98 10.26
N THR A 4 1.67 -18.75 10.07
CA THR A 4 0.41 -18.45 9.38
C THR A 4 0.50 -18.93 7.92
N GLY A 5 -0.47 -19.74 7.50
CA GLY A 5 -0.54 -20.25 6.13
C GLY A 5 -0.99 -19.17 5.14
N VAL A 6 -0.24 -19.04 4.05
CA VAL A 6 -0.47 -18.04 3.00
C VAL A 6 -0.71 -18.72 1.66
N GLY A 7 -1.80 -18.35 0.98
CA GLY A 7 -2.07 -18.72 -0.40
C GLY A 7 -1.88 -17.52 -1.33
N ILE A 8 -1.23 -17.71 -2.46
CA ILE A 8 -0.99 -16.65 -3.44
C ILE A 8 -1.89 -16.86 -4.66
N VAL A 9 -2.62 -15.83 -5.07
CA VAL A 9 -3.42 -15.79 -6.30
C VAL A 9 -2.79 -14.78 -7.25
N GLY A 10 -2.28 -15.28 -8.39
CA GLY A 10 -1.52 -14.52 -9.37
C GLY A 10 -0.03 -14.86 -9.34
N ALA A 11 0.45 -15.48 -10.43
CA ALA A 11 1.85 -15.91 -10.62
C ALA A 11 2.59 -15.00 -11.62
N GLY A 12 2.23 -13.71 -11.69
CA GLY A 12 2.87 -12.70 -12.51
C GLY A 12 4.24 -12.26 -11.97
N ASN A 13 4.88 -11.27 -12.61
CA ASN A 13 6.23 -10.83 -12.27
C ASN A 13 6.42 -10.47 -10.80
N ILE A 14 5.41 -9.84 -10.17
CA ILE A 14 5.53 -9.42 -8.78
C ILE A 14 5.54 -10.59 -7.79
N SER A 15 5.03 -11.77 -8.19
CA SER A 15 5.01 -12.95 -7.33
C SER A 15 6.41 -13.43 -6.95
N ASP A 16 7.42 -13.22 -7.81
CA ASP A 16 8.82 -13.52 -7.51
C ASP A 16 9.31 -12.76 -6.26
N GLU A 17 8.94 -11.49 -6.15
CA GLU A 17 9.34 -10.65 -5.01
C GLU A 17 8.70 -11.14 -3.71
N TYR A 18 7.38 -11.42 -3.77
CA TYR A 18 6.65 -11.95 -2.61
C TYR A 18 7.13 -13.33 -2.19
N LEU A 19 7.29 -14.27 -3.13
CA LEU A 19 7.75 -15.63 -2.82
C LEU A 19 9.14 -15.64 -2.21
N ARG A 20 10.06 -14.83 -2.74
CA ARG A 20 11.42 -14.70 -2.23
C ARG A 20 11.44 -14.21 -0.78
N SER A 21 10.75 -13.11 -0.49
CA SER A 21 10.77 -12.49 0.83
C SER A 21 9.97 -13.29 1.86
N LEU A 22 8.77 -13.76 1.52
CA LEU A 22 7.94 -14.55 2.43
C LEU A 22 8.63 -15.85 2.87
N ALA A 23 9.50 -16.44 2.03
CA ALA A 23 10.30 -17.61 2.41
C ALA A 23 11.31 -17.31 3.54
N THR A 24 11.65 -16.04 3.78
CA THR A 24 12.60 -15.63 4.84
C THR A 24 11.92 -15.29 6.17
N TYR A 25 10.59 -15.13 6.17
CA TYR A 25 9.85 -14.69 7.35
C TYR A 25 9.31 -15.87 8.16
N PRO A 26 9.79 -16.09 9.41
CA PRO A 26 9.46 -17.29 10.18
C PRO A 26 7.99 -17.38 10.63
N ASP A 27 7.28 -16.27 10.67
CA ASP A 27 5.88 -16.21 11.14
C ASP A 27 4.85 -16.50 10.05
N VAL A 28 5.25 -16.63 8.79
CA VAL A 28 4.39 -16.96 7.65
C VAL A 28 4.96 -18.14 6.86
N ARG A 29 4.09 -18.88 6.19
CA ARG A 29 4.48 -20.00 5.31
C ARG A 29 3.61 -19.96 4.05
N VAL A 30 4.22 -19.77 2.89
CA VAL A 30 3.50 -19.91 1.62
C VAL A 30 3.16 -21.39 1.43
N VAL A 31 1.86 -21.68 1.34
CA VAL A 31 1.31 -23.03 1.24
C VAL A 31 1.12 -23.41 -0.22
N ALA A 32 0.46 -22.51 -0.98
CA ALA A 32 0.16 -22.78 -2.38
C ALA A 32 0.09 -21.48 -3.19
N ILE A 33 0.26 -21.62 -4.50
CA ILE A 33 0.04 -20.56 -5.51
C ILE A 33 -0.93 -21.03 -6.57
N ALA A 34 -1.81 -20.15 -7.03
CA ALA A 34 -2.75 -20.38 -8.14
C ALA A 34 -2.72 -19.23 -9.14
N ASP A 35 -2.98 -19.52 -10.40
CA ASP A 35 -3.15 -18.54 -11.47
C ASP A 35 -4.15 -19.08 -12.50
N LEU A 36 -4.76 -18.20 -13.31
CA LEU A 36 -5.54 -18.61 -14.47
C LEU A 36 -4.68 -19.34 -15.51
N ASP A 37 -3.41 -18.97 -15.60
CA ASP A 37 -2.39 -19.68 -16.35
C ASP A 37 -1.72 -20.73 -15.44
N VAL A 38 -2.23 -21.97 -15.52
CA VAL A 38 -1.81 -23.08 -14.67
C VAL A 38 -0.34 -23.43 -14.85
N GLU A 39 0.21 -23.30 -16.07
CA GLU A 39 1.61 -23.57 -16.36
C GLU A 39 2.50 -22.54 -15.67
N ARG A 40 2.08 -21.28 -15.66
CA ARG A 40 2.80 -20.21 -14.95
C ARG A 40 2.78 -20.42 -13.44
N ALA A 41 1.65 -20.83 -12.89
CA ALA A 41 1.55 -21.17 -11.46
C ALA A 41 2.47 -22.34 -11.11
N ALA A 42 2.48 -23.40 -11.93
CA ALA A 42 3.35 -24.58 -11.75
C ALA A 42 4.85 -24.19 -11.81
N ALA A 43 5.24 -23.35 -12.77
CA ALA A 43 6.63 -22.90 -12.90
C ALA A 43 7.10 -22.10 -11.67
N GLN A 44 6.25 -21.24 -11.12
CA GLN A 44 6.56 -20.52 -9.89
C GLN A 44 6.58 -21.44 -8.67
N ALA A 45 5.65 -22.36 -8.58
CA ALA A 45 5.58 -23.36 -7.52
C ALA A 45 6.87 -24.21 -7.46
N ASP A 46 7.30 -24.73 -8.59
CA ASP A 46 8.55 -25.52 -8.72
C ASP A 46 9.78 -24.69 -8.32
N ARG A 47 9.83 -23.43 -8.75
CA ARG A 47 10.96 -22.54 -8.48
C ARG A 47 11.16 -22.23 -7.01
N TYR A 48 10.06 -22.08 -6.25
CA TYR A 48 10.08 -21.70 -4.84
C TYR A 48 9.76 -22.83 -3.87
N GLY A 49 9.53 -24.05 -4.35
CA GLY A 49 9.24 -25.20 -3.53
C GLY A 49 7.90 -25.12 -2.79
N VAL A 50 6.90 -24.48 -3.40
CA VAL A 50 5.52 -24.38 -2.91
C VAL A 50 4.60 -25.25 -3.76
N GLU A 51 3.36 -25.45 -3.33
CA GLU A 51 2.38 -26.24 -4.08
C GLU A 51 1.70 -25.38 -5.17
N ALA A 52 1.50 -25.92 -6.38
CA ALA A 52 0.63 -25.33 -7.38
C ALA A 52 -0.80 -25.84 -7.17
N ALA A 53 -1.72 -24.97 -6.77
CA ALA A 53 -3.12 -25.34 -6.69
C ALA A 53 -3.72 -25.36 -8.12
N PRO A 54 -4.55 -26.38 -8.47
CA PRO A 54 -5.12 -26.53 -9.81
C PRO A 54 -5.99 -25.33 -10.23
N THR A 55 -6.73 -24.78 -9.27
CA THR A 55 -7.57 -23.59 -9.47
C THR A 55 -7.51 -22.66 -8.24
N VAL A 56 -7.96 -21.42 -8.42
CA VAL A 56 -8.15 -20.49 -7.29
C VAL A 56 -9.15 -21.06 -6.28
N ALA A 57 -10.21 -21.74 -6.72
CA ALA A 57 -11.19 -22.35 -5.83
C ALA A 57 -10.57 -23.46 -4.97
N ASP A 58 -9.70 -24.30 -5.53
CA ASP A 58 -8.97 -25.33 -4.78
C ASP A 58 -8.05 -24.70 -3.73
N LEU A 59 -7.37 -23.58 -4.06
CA LEU A 59 -6.55 -22.84 -3.10
C LEU A 59 -7.41 -22.28 -1.96
N LEU A 60 -8.55 -21.67 -2.27
CA LEU A 60 -9.44 -21.07 -1.27
C LEU A 60 -10.12 -22.12 -0.37
N ALA A 61 -10.32 -23.35 -0.83
CA ALA A 61 -10.90 -24.44 -0.06
C ALA A 61 -9.95 -25.05 1.00
N ARG A 62 -8.69 -24.65 1.03
CA ARG A 62 -7.69 -25.22 1.95
C ARG A 62 -7.85 -24.67 3.35
N ASP A 63 -7.89 -25.54 4.35
CA ASP A 63 -7.96 -25.15 5.78
C ASP A 63 -6.63 -24.63 6.34
N ASP A 64 -5.50 -24.99 5.71
CA ASP A 64 -4.16 -24.57 6.12
C ASP A 64 -3.73 -23.22 5.54
N ILE A 65 -4.63 -22.51 4.84
CA ILE A 65 -4.46 -21.12 4.37
C ILE A 65 -5.35 -20.19 5.20
N GLU A 66 -4.74 -19.21 5.84
CA GLU A 66 -5.40 -18.17 6.63
C GLU A 66 -5.47 -16.83 5.89
N ILE A 67 -4.39 -16.49 5.14
CA ILE A 67 -4.25 -15.24 4.38
C ILE A 67 -4.16 -15.57 2.89
N VAL A 68 -4.95 -14.89 2.07
CA VAL A 68 -4.84 -14.89 0.62
C VAL A 68 -4.12 -13.61 0.17
N VAL A 69 -3.02 -13.79 -0.56
CA VAL A 69 -2.26 -12.71 -1.19
C VAL A 69 -2.72 -12.57 -2.64
N ASN A 70 -3.42 -11.49 -2.95
CA ASN A 70 -3.98 -11.22 -4.27
C ASN A 70 -2.99 -10.38 -5.11
N LEU A 71 -2.28 -11.04 -6.01
CA LEU A 71 -1.29 -10.45 -6.93
C LEU A 71 -1.80 -10.44 -8.37
N THR A 72 -3.09 -10.47 -8.56
CA THR A 72 -3.72 -10.42 -9.89
C THR A 72 -3.61 -9.02 -10.51
N ILE A 73 -4.16 -8.85 -11.68
CA ILE A 73 -4.28 -7.52 -12.31
C ILE A 73 -5.37 -6.69 -11.61
N PRO A 74 -5.29 -5.36 -11.63
CA PRO A 74 -6.24 -4.49 -10.92
C PRO A 74 -7.72 -4.77 -11.22
N ALA A 75 -8.04 -5.17 -12.46
CA ALA A 75 -9.41 -5.52 -12.86
C ALA A 75 -9.97 -6.76 -12.14
N ALA A 76 -9.13 -7.63 -11.60
CA ALA A 76 -9.55 -8.84 -10.89
C ALA A 76 -9.44 -8.71 -9.35
N HIS A 77 -8.95 -7.58 -8.84
CA HIS A 77 -8.70 -7.41 -7.40
C HIS A 77 -9.97 -7.62 -6.58
N ALA A 78 -11.07 -6.99 -6.96
CA ALA A 78 -12.34 -7.08 -6.23
C ALA A 78 -12.89 -8.51 -6.20
N ASP A 79 -12.97 -9.16 -7.37
CA ASP A 79 -13.54 -10.51 -7.48
C ASP A 79 -12.75 -11.54 -6.68
N VAL A 80 -11.41 -11.49 -6.75
CA VAL A 80 -10.55 -12.41 -6.00
C VAL A 80 -10.62 -12.12 -4.50
N ALA A 81 -10.66 -10.85 -4.09
CA ALA A 81 -10.82 -10.48 -2.68
C ALA A 81 -12.16 -10.97 -2.12
N LEU A 82 -13.28 -10.74 -2.84
CA LEU A 82 -14.61 -11.21 -2.43
C LEU A 82 -14.68 -12.74 -2.34
N ALA A 83 -14.08 -13.46 -3.29
CA ALA A 83 -14.01 -14.92 -3.22
C ALA A 83 -13.21 -15.43 -2.02
N ALA A 84 -12.08 -14.79 -1.70
CA ALA A 84 -11.29 -15.12 -0.51
C ALA A 84 -12.06 -14.84 0.78
N ILE A 85 -12.74 -13.69 0.87
CA ILE A 85 -13.58 -13.30 2.00
C ILE A 85 -14.72 -14.31 2.20
N ALA A 86 -15.42 -14.70 1.11
CA ALA A 86 -16.47 -15.70 1.16
C ALA A 86 -15.98 -17.08 1.64
N ALA A 87 -14.70 -17.40 1.40
CA ALA A 87 -14.04 -18.60 1.93
C ALA A 87 -13.51 -18.42 3.38
N GLY A 88 -13.83 -17.30 4.04
CA GLY A 88 -13.39 -17.00 5.41
C GLY A 88 -11.90 -16.67 5.55
N LYS A 89 -11.25 -16.23 4.47
CA LYS A 89 -9.81 -15.90 4.47
C LYS A 89 -9.58 -14.41 4.64
N HIS A 90 -8.53 -14.04 5.39
CA HIS A 90 -8.01 -12.66 5.39
C HIS A 90 -7.34 -12.36 4.05
N VAL A 91 -7.31 -11.10 3.65
CA VAL A 91 -6.81 -10.69 2.33
C VAL A 91 -5.68 -9.68 2.48
N TRP A 92 -4.58 -9.94 1.78
CA TRP A 92 -3.58 -8.96 1.40
C TRP A 92 -3.71 -8.71 -0.11
N GLY A 93 -4.08 -7.49 -0.53
CA GLY A 93 -4.22 -7.12 -1.94
C GLY A 93 -3.03 -6.31 -2.46
N GLU A 94 -2.66 -6.50 -3.74
CA GLU A 94 -1.83 -5.51 -4.44
C GLU A 94 -2.60 -4.22 -4.70
N LYS A 95 -1.83 -3.15 -4.91
CA LYS A 95 -2.39 -1.83 -5.22
C LYS A 95 -2.86 -1.74 -6.70
N PRO A 96 -3.89 -0.94 -6.99
CA PRO A 96 -4.82 -0.30 -6.05
C PRO A 96 -5.78 -1.30 -5.41
N LEU A 97 -6.49 -0.92 -4.35
CA LEU A 97 -7.47 -1.81 -3.67
C LEU A 97 -8.48 -2.38 -4.68
N THR A 98 -9.08 -1.51 -5.49
CA THR A 98 -9.93 -1.84 -6.64
C THR A 98 -9.80 -0.71 -7.68
N LEU A 99 -10.62 -0.72 -8.74
CA LEU A 99 -10.66 0.33 -9.76
C LEU A 99 -11.71 1.42 -9.50
N ASP A 100 -12.64 1.20 -8.58
CA ASP A 100 -13.73 2.13 -8.25
C ASP A 100 -14.16 2.00 -6.79
N LEU A 101 -14.83 3.03 -6.26
CA LEU A 101 -15.26 3.09 -4.86
C LEU A 101 -16.37 2.09 -4.52
N ALA A 102 -17.25 1.76 -5.45
CA ALA A 102 -18.35 0.83 -5.20
C ALA A 102 -17.81 -0.59 -4.95
N SER A 103 -16.90 -1.05 -5.80
CA SER A 103 -16.20 -2.33 -5.63
C SER A 103 -15.35 -2.35 -4.36
N ALA A 104 -14.64 -1.25 -4.06
CA ALA A 104 -13.85 -1.14 -2.83
C ALA A 104 -14.73 -1.20 -1.58
N ARG A 105 -15.87 -0.52 -1.58
CA ARG A 105 -16.84 -0.57 -0.50
C ARG A 105 -17.37 -1.98 -0.31
N ALA A 106 -17.79 -2.65 -1.38
CA ALA A 106 -18.30 -4.01 -1.33
C ALA A 106 -17.28 -5.00 -0.72
N VAL A 107 -15.98 -4.85 -1.05
CA VAL A 107 -14.90 -5.67 -0.46
C VAL A 107 -14.78 -5.42 1.05
N LEU A 108 -14.80 -4.17 1.49
CA LEU A 108 -14.65 -3.84 2.92
C LEU A 108 -15.89 -4.24 3.74
N ASP A 109 -17.09 -4.04 3.20
CA ASP A 109 -18.34 -4.41 3.85
C ASP A 109 -18.45 -5.94 3.99
N ALA A 110 -18.14 -6.70 2.92
CA ALA A 110 -18.09 -8.15 2.98
C ALA A 110 -17.07 -8.68 3.98
N ALA A 111 -15.89 -8.06 4.07
CA ALA A 111 -14.87 -8.42 5.06
C ALA A 111 -15.36 -8.18 6.50
N GLN A 112 -16.02 -7.06 6.74
CA GLN A 112 -16.62 -6.75 8.04
C GLN A 112 -17.71 -7.76 8.42
N GLU A 113 -18.60 -8.12 7.49
CA GLU A 113 -19.66 -9.10 7.70
C GLU A 113 -19.12 -10.50 7.98
N ALA A 114 -18.05 -10.90 7.27
CA ALA A 114 -17.41 -12.20 7.45
C ALA A 114 -16.47 -12.25 8.68
N GLY A 115 -16.18 -11.12 9.32
CA GLY A 115 -15.23 -11.04 10.43
C GLY A 115 -13.78 -11.28 10.02
N VAL A 116 -13.42 -11.02 8.74
CA VAL A 116 -12.06 -11.14 8.23
C VAL A 116 -11.44 -9.76 7.96
N VAL A 117 -10.15 -9.71 7.79
CA VAL A 117 -9.39 -8.47 7.64
C VAL A 117 -8.90 -8.33 6.19
N VAL A 118 -9.08 -7.15 5.63
CA VAL A 118 -8.45 -6.72 4.36
C VAL A 118 -7.34 -5.74 4.67
N ALA A 119 -6.15 -6.05 4.17
CA ALA A 119 -4.99 -5.17 4.13
C ALA A 119 -4.51 -5.04 2.68
N ASN A 120 -3.82 -3.95 2.34
CA ASN A 120 -3.50 -3.66 0.94
C ASN A 120 -2.14 -2.98 0.79
N ALA A 121 -1.44 -3.31 -0.27
CA ALA A 121 -0.24 -2.60 -0.70
C ALA A 121 -0.56 -1.11 -1.02
N PRO A 122 0.42 -0.22 -0.95
CA PRO A 122 1.86 -0.51 -0.95
C PRO A 122 2.41 -0.78 0.45
N ASP A 123 3.13 -1.85 0.60
CA ASP A 123 3.80 -2.18 1.86
C ASP A 123 5.09 -1.38 2.12
N THR A 124 5.50 -0.52 1.18
CA THR A 124 6.58 0.45 1.38
C THR A 124 6.33 1.41 2.53
N ILE A 125 5.06 1.65 2.91
CA ILE A 125 4.71 2.42 4.13
C ILE A 125 5.24 1.76 5.41
N LEU A 126 5.57 0.48 5.36
CA LEU A 126 6.22 -0.27 6.43
C LEU A 126 7.75 -0.31 6.28
N GLY A 127 8.28 0.23 5.18
CA GLY A 127 9.73 0.34 4.93
C GLY A 127 10.44 1.18 5.97
N GLU A 128 11.71 0.90 6.18
CA GLU A 128 12.52 1.53 7.24
C GLU A 128 12.57 3.04 7.09
N GLY A 129 12.72 3.53 5.87
CA GLY A 129 12.83 4.97 5.61
C GLY A 129 11.56 5.74 5.94
N ILE A 130 10.37 5.26 5.50
CA ILE A 130 9.08 5.91 5.80
C ILE A 130 8.75 5.79 7.29
N GLN A 131 9.02 4.63 7.90
CA GLN A 131 8.85 4.42 9.33
C GLN A 131 9.76 5.32 10.18
N ASN A 132 10.99 5.58 9.71
CA ASN A 132 11.89 6.52 10.34
C ASN A 132 11.38 7.96 10.22
N ALA A 133 10.93 8.35 9.03
CA ALA A 133 10.33 9.67 8.81
C ALA A 133 9.11 9.90 9.71
N GLN A 134 8.25 8.89 9.89
CA GLN A 134 7.10 8.97 10.78
C GLN A 134 7.52 9.21 12.23
N ARG A 135 8.53 8.48 12.74
CA ARG A 135 9.04 8.71 14.11
C ARG A 135 9.61 10.10 14.27
N LEU A 136 10.44 10.56 13.31
CA LEU A 136 11.02 11.90 13.36
C LEU A 136 9.95 12.99 13.37
N LEU A 137 8.86 12.84 12.63
CA LEU A 137 7.72 13.77 12.70
C LEU A 137 7.04 13.75 14.07
N LEU A 138 6.78 12.56 14.62
CA LEU A 138 6.17 12.41 15.94
C LEU A 138 7.06 12.94 17.05
N ASP A 139 8.38 12.82 16.91
CA ASP A 139 9.37 13.35 17.84
C ASP A 139 9.61 14.87 17.68
N GLY A 140 8.92 15.52 16.72
CA GLY A 140 8.98 16.96 16.50
C GLY A 140 10.24 17.45 15.78
N ALA A 141 10.95 16.59 15.03
CA ALA A 141 12.23 16.92 14.38
C ALA A 141 12.17 18.14 13.43
N VAL A 142 10.99 18.52 12.93
CA VAL A 142 10.75 19.69 12.09
C VAL A 142 9.71 20.64 12.68
N GLY A 143 9.32 20.44 13.93
CA GLY A 143 8.22 21.16 14.57
C GLY A 143 6.84 20.80 13.98
N GLU A 144 5.92 21.75 13.96
CA GLU A 144 4.58 21.56 13.42
C GLU A 144 4.59 21.50 11.88
N PRO A 145 4.10 20.41 11.23
CA PRO A 145 4.02 20.33 9.77
C PRO A 145 3.11 21.44 9.19
N ARG A 146 3.57 22.10 8.14
CA ARG A 146 2.88 23.23 7.50
C ARG A 146 2.56 22.98 6.03
N THR A 147 3.53 22.47 5.26
CA THR A 147 3.35 22.23 3.83
C THR A 147 4.01 20.93 3.39
N LEU A 148 3.50 20.38 2.28
CA LEU A 148 4.03 19.20 1.63
C LEU A 148 4.36 19.51 0.17
N LEU A 149 5.53 19.05 -0.30
CA LEU A 149 5.89 19.02 -1.71
C LEU A 149 6.22 17.59 -2.12
N THR A 150 5.57 17.09 -3.19
CA THR A 150 5.95 15.82 -3.78
C THR A 150 6.13 15.90 -5.28
N LEU A 151 7.11 15.18 -5.78
CA LEU A 151 7.42 15.08 -7.20
C LEU A 151 7.64 13.62 -7.58
N MET A 152 6.94 13.16 -8.60
CA MET A 152 7.22 11.95 -9.33
C MET A 152 7.17 12.27 -10.82
N GLN A 153 8.31 12.42 -11.44
CA GLN A 153 8.37 12.68 -12.87
C GLN A 153 9.51 11.92 -13.55
N GLY A 154 9.24 11.48 -14.76
CA GLY A 154 10.20 10.75 -15.58
C GLY A 154 9.72 10.59 -17.02
N PRO A 155 10.49 9.89 -17.88
CA PRO A 155 10.15 9.72 -19.30
C PRO A 155 8.97 8.77 -19.54
N GLY A 156 8.50 8.07 -18.49
CA GLY A 156 7.44 7.06 -18.58
C GLY A 156 7.96 5.63 -18.71
N PRO A 157 7.10 4.64 -18.42
CA PRO A 157 7.46 3.23 -18.47
C PRO A 157 7.60 2.69 -19.90
N ASP A 158 7.07 3.37 -20.91
CA ASP A 158 7.19 2.99 -22.32
C ASP A 158 8.66 2.92 -22.79
N ALA A 159 9.56 3.65 -22.15
CA ALA A 159 11.00 3.63 -22.47
C ALA A 159 11.69 2.30 -22.12
N TRP A 160 11.18 1.54 -21.13
CA TRP A 160 11.87 0.37 -20.59
C TRP A 160 10.99 -0.87 -20.40
N HIS A 161 9.67 -0.71 -20.23
CA HIS A 161 8.75 -1.83 -20.03
C HIS A 161 8.46 -2.52 -21.37
N PRO A 162 8.57 -3.87 -21.47
CA PRO A 162 8.40 -4.57 -22.74
C PRO A 162 6.95 -4.58 -23.26
N ARG A 163 5.97 -4.31 -22.40
CA ARG A 163 4.53 -4.23 -22.72
C ARG A 163 3.88 -3.12 -21.91
N PRO A 164 4.16 -1.83 -22.21
CA PRO A 164 3.74 -0.70 -21.38
C PRO A 164 2.27 -0.27 -21.57
N GLN A 165 1.55 -0.83 -22.53
CA GLN A 165 0.22 -0.36 -22.98
C GLN A 165 -0.77 -0.21 -21.82
N PHE A 166 -0.81 -1.19 -20.91
CA PHE A 166 -1.72 -1.19 -19.78
C PHE A 166 -1.47 -0.03 -18.79
N LEU A 167 -0.24 0.50 -18.76
CA LEU A 167 0.13 1.65 -17.92
C LEU A 167 -0.34 2.99 -18.47
N PHE A 168 -0.89 3.00 -19.68
CA PHE A 168 -1.44 4.18 -20.36
C PHE A 168 -2.93 4.01 -20.71
N ALA A 169 -3.54 2.90 -20.32
CA ALA A 169 -4.97 2.64 -20.45
C ALA A 169 -5.76 3.28 -19.30
N ARG A 170 -7.08 3.33 -19.44
CA ARG A 170 -7.99 3.86 -18.38
C ARG A 170 -7.77 3.16 -17.04
N GLY A 171 -7.73 3.94 -15.97
CA GLY A 171 -7.45 3.46 -14.62
C GLY A 171 -5.96 3.22 -14.34
N ALA A 172 -5.08 3.73 -15.19
CA ALA A 172 -3.63 3.66 -15.03
C ALA A 172 -2.99 5.06 -15.07
N GLY A 173 -1.85 5.23 -15.74
CA GLY A 173 -1.11 6.49 -15.77
C GLY A 173 -0.23 6.70 -14.53
N PRO A 174 0.48 7.84 -14.48
CA PRO A 174 1.41 8.12 -13.38
C PRO A 174 0.73 8.18 -12.01
N LEU A 175 -0.55 8.55 -11.97
CA LEU A 175 -1.29 8.65 -10.73
C LEU A 175 -1.63 7.26 -10.15
N PHE A 176 -2.18 6.33 -10.94
CA PHE A 176 -2.58 5.01 -10.42
C PHE A 176 -1.42 4.01 -10.35
N ASP A 177 -0.35 4.22 -11.13
CA ASP A 177 0.83 3.37 -11.03
C ASP A 177 1.69 3.72 -9.81
N ILE A 178 2.01 5.01 -9.62
CA ILE A 178 2.94 5.49 -8.59
C ILE A 178 2.23 6.24 -7.45
N GLY A 179 1.09 6.87 -7.73
CA GLY A 179 0.33 7.60 -6.73
C GLY A 179 0.01 6.83 -5.45
N PRO A 180 -0.32 5.52 -5.48
CA PRO A 180 -0.56 4.77 -4.24
C PRO A 180 0.59 4.86 -3.23
N TYR A 181 1.84 4.85 -3.68
CA TYR A 181 3.01 4.98 -2.80
C TYR A 181 3.06 6.35 -2.11
N TYR A 182 2.81 7.41 -2.88
CA TYR A 182 2.82 8.78 -2.38
C TYR A 182 1.62 9.08 -1.49
N VAL A 183 0.42 8.76 -1.96
CA VAL A 183 -0.84 9.08 -1.24
C VAL A 183 -0.93 8.30 0.07
N SER A 184 -0.58 7.00 0.09
CA SER A 184 -0.56 6.24 1.34
C SER A 184 0.47 6.79 2.34
N THR A 185 1.66 7.22 1.86
CA THR A 185 2.67 7.86 2.70
C THR A 185 2.19 9.22 3.22
N MET A 186 1.53 10.03 2.39
CA MET A 186 0.91 11.29 2.81
C MET A 186 -0.08 11.09 3.94
N ILE A 187 -1.00 10.12 3.78
CA ILE A 187 -2.03 9.80 4.77
C ILE A 187 -1.39 9.30 6.07
N GLN A 188 -0.38 8.44 5.97
CA GLN A 188 0.32 7.91 7.15
C GLN A 188 1.04 8.99 7.94
N LEU A 189 1.71 9.94 7.26
CA LEU A 189 2.55 10.95 7.90
C LEU A 189 1.77 12.20 8.34
N LEU A 190 0.73 12.60 7.61
CA LEU A 190 0.03 13.88 7.79
C LEU A 190 -1.46 13.73 8.10
N GLY A 191 -1.96 12.49 8.12
CA GLY A 191 -3.38 12.20 8.35
C GLY A 191 -4.25 12.31 7.10
N PRO A 192 -5.60 12.26 7.26
CA PRO A 192 -6.52 12.19 6.14
C PRO A 192 -6.48 13.43 5.24
N ILE A 193 -6.63 13.21 3.94
CA ILE A 193 -6.83 14.27 2.94
C ILE A 193 -8.34 14.53 2.83
N VAL A 194 -8.75 15.80 2.86
CA VAL A 194 -10.17 16.20 2.86
C VAL A 194 -10.61 16.91 1.59
N GLN A 195 -9.66 17.35 0.76
CA GLN A 195 -9.95 18.03 -0.50
C GLN A 195 -8.76 17.93 -1.46
N VAL A 196 -9.05 17.82 -2.74
CA VAL A 196 -8.06 17.92 -3.81
C VAL A 196 -8.51 18.88 -4.89
N GLU A 197 -7.53 19.50 -5.58
CA GLU A 197 -7.73 20.27 -6.81
C GLU A 197 -6.63 19.89 -7.79
N ALA A 198 -6.96 19.64 -9.07
CA ALA A 198 -5.99 19.12 -10.02
C ALA A 198 -6.19 19.67 -11.42
N MET A 199 -5.07 19.73 -12.16
CA MET A 199 -5.03 19.94 -13.60
C MET A 199 -4.24 18.79 -14.23
N GLY A 200 -4.83 18.18 -15.27
CA GLY A 200 -4.22 17.10 -16.02
C GLY A 200 -3.99 17.46 -17.47
N GLN A 201 -3.06 16.80 -18.11
CA GLN A 201 -2.86 16.88 -19.55
C GLN A 201 -2.31 15.58 -20.13
N ARG A 202 -2.63 15.37 -21.41
CA ARG A 202 -2.12 14.27 -22.23
C ARG A 202 -1.45 14.83 -23.47
N PRO A 203 -0.15 15.20 -23.40
CA PRO A 203 0.56 15.89 -24.50
C PRO A 203 0.71 15.03 -25.76
N ARG A 204 0.65 13.70 -25.63
CA ARG A 204 0.80 12.73 -26.72
C ARG A 204 -0.40 11.81 -26.77
N ALA A 205 -1.05 11.72 -27.96
CA ALA A 205 -2.16 10.79 -28.17
C ALA A 205 -1.68 9.33 -28.31
N GLU A 206 -0.42 9.13 -28.68
CA GLU A 206 0.23 7.82 -28.85
C GLU A 206 1.62 7.81 -28.23
N ARG A 207 2.07 6.62 -27.84
CA ARG A 207 3.44 6.33 -27.44
C ARG A 207 4.00 5.14 -28.21
N VAL A 208 5.30 4.88 -28.05
CA VAL A 208 6.02 3.80 -28.73
C VAL A 208 6.68 2.93 -27.69
N VAL A 209 6.53 1.61 -27.83
CA VAL A 209 7.25 0.63 -26.99
C VAL A 209 8.74 0.75 -27.24
N GLY A 210 9.51 1.08 -26.20
CA GLY A 210 10.96 1.34 -26.31
C GLY A 210 11.84 0.11 -26.13
N SER A 211 11.30 -1.03 -25.67
CA SER A 211 12.11 -2.22 -25.36
C SER A 211 11.31 -3.51 -25.54
N GLY A 212 12.02 -4.66 -25.52
CA GLY A 212 11.43 -5.99 -25.62
C GLY A 212 10.97 -6.38 -27.02
N PRO A 213 10.19 -7.49 -27.15
CA PRO A 213 9.79 -8.04 -28.45
C PRO A 213 8.90 -7.09 -29.27
N ASP A 214 8.14 -6.23 -28.60
CA ASP A 214 7.20 -5.28 -29.22
C ASP A 214 7.83 -3.89 -29.45
N ALA A 215 9.14 -3.75 -29.34
CA ALA A 215 9.85 -2.48 -29.55
C ALA A 215 9.52 -1.86 -30.93
N GLY A 216 9.15 -0.58 -30.92
CA GLY A 216 8.71 0.14 -32.12
C GLY A 216 7.18 0.13 -32.34
N LEU A 217 6.41 -0.72 -31.64
CA LEU A 217 4.95 -0.73 -31.71
C LEU A 217 4.38 0.58 -31.14
N ARG A 218 3.48 1.23 -31.90
CA ARG A 218 2.70 2.37 -31.42
C ARG A 218 1.46 1.91 -30.68
N PHE A 219 1.09 2.64 -29.64
CA PHE A 219 -0.12 2.37 -28.88
C PHE A 219 -0.79 3.67 -28.38
N PRO A 220 -2.13 3.68 -28.21
CA PRO A 220 -2.86 4.85 -27.76
C PRO A 220 -2.57 5.15 -26.28
N VAL A 221 -2.67 6.44 -25.92
CA VAL A 221 -2.65 6.93 -24.55
C VAL A 221 -4.08 7.37 -24.21
N GLU A 222 -4.68 6.78 -23.17
CA GLU A 222 -6.08 7.01 -22.82
C GLU A 222 -6.27 7.86 -21.57
N VAL A 223 -5.18 8.14 -20.82
CA VAL A 223 -5.19 8.85 -19.54
C VAL A 223 -4.29 10.09 -19.59
N ASP A 224 -4.47 10.97 -18.62
CA ASP A 224 -3.54 12.08 -18.40
C ASP A 224 -2.18 11.52 -17.95
N THR A 225 -1.13 11.97 -18.63
CA THR A 225 0.25 11.54 -18.37
C THR A 225 1.06 12.58 -17.60
N HIS A 226 0.43 13.73 -17.31
CA HIS A 226 0.93 14.73 -16.39
C HIS A 226 -0.24 15.29 -15.57
N LEU A 227 -0.09 15.28 -14.24
CA LEU A 227 -1.04 15.88 -13.31
C LEU A 227 -0.29 16.78 -12.31
N SER A 228 -0.84 17.98 -12.10
CA SER A 228 -0.46 18.89 -11.02
C SER A 228 -1.61 18.92 -10.02
N VAL A 229 -1.33 18.65 -8.76
CA VAL A 229 -2.35 18.40 -7.73
C VAL A 229 -2.10 19.26 -6.50
N LEU A 230 -3.14 19.89 -5.98
CA LEU A 230 -3.18 20.50 -4.65
C LEU A 230 -3.99 19.60 -3.72
N THR A 231 -3.50 19.42 -2.50
CA THR A 231 -4.17 18.64 -1.47
C THR A 231 -4.36 19.45 -0.21
N ARG A 232 -5.48 19.25 0.50
CA ARG A 232 -5.71 19.78 1.84
C ARG A 232 -5.93 18.63 2.80
N PHE A 233 -5.17 18.60 3.87
CA PHE A 233 -5.29 17.63 4.95
C PHE A 233 -6.28 18.11 6.03
N ALA A 234 -6.83 17.17 6.79
CA ALA A 234 -7.70 17.49 7.92
C ALA A 234 -6.99 18.35 8.99
N SER A 235 -5.67 18.24 9.11
CA SER A 235 -4.82 19.06 9.97
C SER A 235 -4.69 20.52 9.51
N GLY A 236 -5.11 20.85 8.29
CA GLY A 236 -4.91 22.16 7.66
C GLY A 236 -3.64 22.27 6.82
N VAL A 237 -2.75 21.29 6.85
CA VAL A 237 -1.58 21.21 5.96
C VAL A 237 -2.05 21.27 4.50
N VAL A 238 -1.30 21.96 3.64
CA VAL A 238 -1.53 22.04 2.20
C VAL A 238 -0.36 21.41 1.47
N GLY A 239 -0.67 20.52 0.52
CA GLY A 239 0.33 19.83 -0.30
C GLY A 239 0.26 20.24 -1.78
N THR A 240 1.42 20.16 -2.43
CA THR A 240 1.56 20.27 -3.89
C THR A 240 2.22 19.00 -4.40
N SER A 241 1.62 18.37 -5.42
CA SER A 241 2.13 17.12 -6.00
C SER A 241 2.21 17.21 -7.52
N VAL A 242 3.21 16.55 -8.10
CA VAL A 242 3.32 16.35 -9.56
C VAL A 242 3.50 14.87 -9.84
N TYR A 243 2.65 14.33 -10.71
CA TYR A 243 2.77 12.98 -11.27
C TYR A 243 2.93 13.07 -12.77
N SER A 244 4.06 12.60 -13.32
CA SER A 244 4.33 12.80 -14.76
C SER A 244 5.17 11.71 -15.38
N PHE A 245 4.71 11.20 -16.53
CA PHE A 245 5.44 10.36 -17.46
C PHE A 245 6.01 11.14 -18.67
N ASP A 246 5.95 12.47 -18.65
CA ASP A 246 6.30 13.33 -19.79
C ASP A 246 7.61 14.13 -19.61
N SER A 247 8.35 13.89 -18.55
CA SER A 247 9.60 14.57 -18.29
C SER A 247 10.81 13.73 -18.72
N PRO A 248 11.73 14.22 -19.54
CA PRO A 248 12.97 13.51 -19.81
C PRO A 248 13.89 13.44 -18.59
N ARG A 249 13.68 14.32 -17.59
CA ARG A 249 14.41 14.33 -16.34
C ARG A 249 13.65 13.53 -15.28
N ARG A 250 14.29 12.49 -14.74
CA ARG A 250 13.79 11.78 -13.56
C ARG A 250 14.00 12.64 -12.33
N ARG A 251 12.93 12.84 -11.54
CA ARG A 251 12.96 13.45 -10.21
C ARG A 251 11.94 12.77 -9.33
N GLN A 252 12.34 12.52 -8.12
CA GLN A 252 11.47 12.11 -7.03
C GLN A 252 11.77 13.04 -5.85
N ALA A 253 10.73 13.47 -5.16
CA ALA A 253 10.82 14.23 -3.93
C ALA A 253 9.60 13.94 -3.08
N PHE A 254 9.80 13.95 -1.77
CA PHE A 254 8.75 13.97 -0.78
C PHE A 254 9.29 14.78 0.41
N GLU A 255 8.87 16.03 0.50
CA GLU A 255 9.40 17.00 1.45
C GLU A 255 8.26 17.55 2.31
N ILE A 256 8.39 17.46 3.62
CA ILE A 256 7.49 18.06 4.60
C ILE A 256 8.20 19.23 5.24
N THR A 257 7.67 20.45 5.04
CA THR A 257 8.14 21.64 5.73
C THR A 257 7.35 21.86 7.00
N GLY A 258 8.02 21.93 8.11
CA GLY A 258 7.45 22.27 9.41
C GLY A 258 7.85 23.67 9.90
N SER A 259 7.51 23.98 11.14
CA SER A 259 7.83 25.27 11.77
C SER A 259 9.32 25.44 12.08
N GLU A 260 10.07 24.34 12.20
CA GLU A 260 11.45 24.31 12.68
C GLU A 260 12.42 23.65 11.69
N GLY A 261 11.92 23.17 10.54
CA GLY A 261 12.79 22.53 9.55
C GLY A 261 12.05 21.88 8.41
N VAL A 262 12.80 21.12 7.62
CA VAL A 262 12.28 20.35 6.49
C VAL A 262 12.69 18.88 6.63
N LEU A 263 11.76 17.96 6.39
CA LEU A 263 11.99 16.53 6.35
C LEU A 263 11.90 16.04 4.92
N GLU A 264 12.95 15.43 4.39
CA GLU A 264 12.92 14.68 3.12
C GLU A 264 12.71 13.19 3.42
N VAL A 265 11.67 12.62 2.83
CA VAL A 265 11.22 11.25 3.06
C VAL A 265 11.60 10.38 1.85
N PRO A 266 12.28 9.23 2.03
CA PRO A 266 12.47 8.27 0.96
C PRO A 266 11.12 7.60 0.65
N VAL A 267 10.62 7.78 -0.55
CA VAL A 267 9.34 7.24 -1.02
C VAL A 267 9.56 6.28 -2.19
N SER A 268 8.63 5.37 -2.42
CA SER A 268 8.66 4.36 -3.48
C SER A 268 9.70 3.22 -3.31
N GLY A 269 10.45 3.20 -2.23
CA GLY A 269 11.35 2.12 -1.80
C GLY A 269 11.10 1.72 -0.34
N PHE A 270 11.83 0.73 0.14
CA PHE A 270 11.75 0.30 1.55
C PHE A 270 12.81 0.97 2.40
N ASP A 271 13.98 1.15 1.86
CA ASP A 271 15.19 1.68 2.49
C ASP A 271 15.44 3.14 2.07
N GLY A 272 16.51 3.67 2.59
CA GLY A 272 16.99 5.02 2.32
C GLY A 272 16.97 5.88 3.58
N PRO A 273 17.95 6.78 3.71
CA PRO A 273 18.00 7.70 4.83
C PRO A 273 16.86 8.72 4.73
N THR A 274 16.31 9.09 5.87
CA THR A 274 15.53 10.30 6.01
C THR A 274 16.48 11.46 6.18
N ARG A 275 16.22 12.59 5.54
CA ARG A 275 17.05 13.79 5.69
C ARG A 275 16.29 14.87 6.43
N VAL A 276 16.97 15.57 7.32
CA VAL A 276 16.44 16.70 8.08
C VAL A 276 17.29 17.94 7.81
N LEU A 277 16.63 19.03 7.47
CA LEU A 277 17.22 20.35 7.40
C LEU A 277 16.65 21.18 8.54
N ALA A 278 17.46 21.55 9.52
CA ALA A 278 17.04 22.41 10.62
C ALA A 278 16.82 23.85 10.14
N GLY A 279 15.77 24.50 10.60
CA GLY A 279 15.37 25.84 10.13
C GLY A 279 16.30 26.96 10.58
N ASP A 280 17.11 26.75 11.63
CA ASP A 280 18.11 27.70 12.15
C ASP A 280 19.51 27.43 11.61
N ASP A 281 19.72 26.37 10.83
CA ASP A 281 21.01 26.07 10.21
C ASP A 281 21.28 27.06 9.06
N ARG A 282 22.27 27.96 9.30
CA ARG A 282 22.66 28.99 8.32
C ARG A 282 23.40 28.43 7.11
N ASP A 283 24.00 27.25 7.24
CA ASP A 283 24.72 26.60 6.15
C ASP A 283 23.76 25.77 5.26
N HIS A 284 22.47 25.65 5.66
CA HIS A 284 21.44 24.86 4.96
C HIS A 284 21.92 23.43 4.66
N ALA A 285 22.60 22.81 5.62
CA ALA A 285 23.15 21.48 5.47
C ALA A 285 22.12 20.41 5.86
N TRP A 286 21.88 19.46 4.96
CA TRP A 286 21.05 18.31 5.25
C TRP A 286 21.78 17.32 6.16
N SER A 287 21.12 16.91 7.23
CA SER A 287 21.56 15.81 8.08
C SER A 287 20.86 14.53 7.67
N GLU A 288 21.62 13.48 7.41
CA GLU A 288 21.04 12.15 7.12
C GLU A 288 20.79 11.40 8.43
N VAL A 289 19.59 10.90 8.61
CA VAL A 289 19.19 10.06 9.73
C VAL A 289 18.92 8.65 9.21
N ALA A 290 19.84 7.74 9.54
CA ALA A 290 19.71 6.34 9.17
C ALA A 290 18.50 5.72 9.90
N PRO A 291 17.67 4.91 9.22
CA PRO A 291 16.57 4.22 9.87
C PRO A 291 17.09 3.18 10.86
N PRO A 292 16.50 3.07 12.05
CA PRO A 292 16.76 1.94 12.94
C PRO A 292 16.03 0.69 12.45
N GLY A 293 16.55 -0.48 12.83
CA GLY A 293 15.88 -1.76 12.64
C GLY A 293 16.42 -2.58 11.48
N ALA A 294 15.74 -3.68 11.22
CA ALA A 294 16.13 -4.67 10.23
C ALA A 294 15.58 -4.32 8.84
N HIS A 295 16.30 -4.77 7.83
CA HIS A 295 15.90 -4.61 6.42
C HIS A 295 14.54 -5.24 6.12
N ARG A 296 13.75 -4.56 5.31
CA ARG A 296 12.39 -4.95 4.90
C ARG A 296 12.28 -4.94 3.38
N GLU A 297 11.49 -5.87 2.88
CA GLU A 297 11.26 -6.05 1.45
C GLU A 297 9.77 -6.20 1.16
N ARG A 298 9.41 -6.27 -0.11
CA ARG A 298 8.04 -6.56 -0.54
C ARG A 298 7.54 -7.86 0.08
N GLY A 299 6.28 -7.87 0.52
CA GLY A 299 5.70 -8.95 1.31
C GLY A 299 5.76 -8.72 2.82
N VAL A 300 6.51 -7.70 3.29
CA VAL A 300 6.52 -7.34 4.71
C VAL A 300 5.11 -6.98 5.22
N GLY A 301 4.23 -6.49 4.35
CA GLY A 301 2.84 -6.22 4.66
C GLY A 301 2.04 -7.49 4.99
N VAL A 302 2.32 -8.59 4.31
CA VAL A 302 1.72 -9.92 4.63
C VAL A 302 2.16 -10.39 6.00
N LEU A 303 3.45 -10.26 6.33
CA LEU A 303 3.99 -10.57 7.64
C LEU A 303 3.36 -9.69 8.73
N GLU A 304 3.24 -8.38 8.48
CA GLU A 304 2.63 -7.44 9.43
C GLU A 304 1.15 -7.76 9.66
N LEU A 305 0.41 -8.12 8.59
CA LEU A 305 -0.96 -8.60 8.70
C LEU A 305 -1.04 -9.87 9.56
N ALA A 306 -0.20 -10.87 9.32
CA ALA A 306 -0.17 -12.10 10.10
C ALA A 306 0.08 -11.84 11.60
N ARG A 307 1.03 -10.95 11.90
CA ARG A 307 1.32 -10.52 13.29
C ARG A 307 0.18 -9.71 13.89
N ALA A 308 -0.46 -8.82 13.09
CA ALA A 308 -1.61 -8.05 13.53
C ALA A 308 -2.80 -8.92 13.92
N LEU A 309 -3.12 -9.93 13.10
CA LEU A 309 -4.18 -10.89 13.35
C LEU A 309 -3.92 -11.68 14.66
N ARG A 310 -2.71 -12.15 14.85
CA ARG A 310 -2.30 -12.88 16.04
C ARG A 310 -2.38 -12.04 17.32
N ASP A 311 -2.06 -10.75 17.22
CA ASP A 311 -2.10 -9.79 18.31
C ASP A 311 -3.50 -9.19 18.53
N GLY A 312 -4.48 -9.50 17.69
CA GLY A 312 -5.85 -8.97 17.77
C GLY A 312 -5.93 -7.46 17.51
N ARG A 313 -5.03 -6.91 16.72
CA ARG A 313 -4.98 -5.50 16.36
C ARG A 313 -5.22 -5.28 14.87
N PRO A 314 -5.61 -4.07 14.44
CA PRO A 314 -5.69 -3.76 13.01
C PRO A 314 -4.28 -3.76 12.37
N PRO A 315 -4.16 -4.16 11.09
CA PRO A 315 -2.94 -4.00 10.33
C PRO A 315 -2.68 -2.52 10.00
N ARG A 316 -1.42 -2.16 9.85
CA ARG A 316 -1.02 -0.78 9.51
C ARG A 316 -1.38 -0.40 8.08
N ALA A 317 -1.13 -1.31 7.14
CA ALA A 317 -1.56 -1.17 5.75
C ALA A 317 -3.02 -1.62 5.60
N SER A 318 -3.94 -0.97 6.31
CA SER A 318 -5.34 -1.39 6.45
C SER A 318 -6.19 -1.11 5.20
N GLY A 319 -7.27 -1.89 5.03
CA GLY A 319 -8.28 -1.65 4.00
C GLY A 319 -8.87 -0.25 4.02
N PRO A 320 -9.24 0.34 5.18
CA PRO A 320 -9.70 1.73 5.26
C PRO A 320 -8.69 2.76 4.77
N LEU A 321 -7.38 2.56 5.03
CA LEU A 321 -6.31 3.43 4.48
C LEU A 321 -6.26 3.32 2.96
N ALA A 322 -6.31 2.09 2.43
CA ALA A 322 -6.30 1.85 0.99
C ALA A 322 -7.55 2.40 0.29
N PHE A 323 -8.72 2.31 0.93
CA PHE A 323 -9.96 2.92 0.44
C PHE A 323 -9.84 4.44 0.35
N HIS A 324 -9.34 5.07 1.41
CA HIS A 324 -9.13 6.53 1.43
C HIS A 324 -8.12 6.96 0.35
N ALA A 325 -7.02 6.24 0.19
CA ALA A 325 -6.04 6.51 -0.86
C ALA A 325 -6.65 6.36 -2.28
N LEU A 326 -7.51 5.36 -2.48
CA LEU A 326 -8.22 5.17 -3.76
C LEU A 326 -9.17 6.35 -4.03
N GLU A 327 -9.97 6.77 -3.03
CA GLU A 327 -10.88 7.91 -3.18
C GLU A 327 -10.12 9.19 -3.52
N VAL A 328 -9.00 9.46 -2.86
CA VAL A 328 -8.14 10.61 -3.17
C VAL A 328 -7.69 10.57 -4.63
N MET A 329 -7.23 9.43 -5.14
CA MET A 329 -6.77 9.33 -6.53
C MET A 329 -7.91 9.51 -7.54
N LEU A 330 -9.07 8.91 -7.28
CA LEU A 330 -10.25 9.10 -8.15
C LEU A 330 -10.76 10.55 -8.12
N ALA A 331 -10.72 11.20 -6.95
CA ALA A 331 -11.05 12.62 -6.82
C ALA A 331 -10.06 13.53 -7.56
N VAL A 332 -8.79 13.19 -7.63
CA VAL A 332 -7.79 13.89 -8.46
C VAL A 332 -8.14 13.80 -9.93
N GLU A 333 -8.50 12.61 -10.45
CA GLU A 333 -8.97 12.47 -11.84
C GLU A 333 -10.25 13.29 -12.09
N GLU A 334 -11.22 13.22 -11.16
CA GLU A 334 -12.45 13.97 -11.28
C GLU A 334 -12.20 15.47 -11.27
N SER A 335 -11.33 15.97 -10.39
CA SER A 335 -10.95 17.38 -10.35
C SER A 335 -10.25 17.83 -11.63
N ALA A 336 -9.31 17.02 -12.14
CA ALA A 336 -8.63 17.32 -13.40
C ALA A 336 -9.60 17.38 -14.60
N ARG A 337 -10.63 16.52 -14.59
CA ARG A 337 -11.66 16.47 -15.63
C ARG A 337 -12.68 17.62 -15.54
N SER A 338 -13.14 17.94 -14.33
CA SER A 338 -14.21 18.93 -14.09
C SER A 338 -13.68 20.35 -13.95
N GLY A 339 -12.41 20.53 -13.59
CA GLY A 339 -11.79 21.84 -13.34
C GLY A 339 -12.24 22.49 -12.02
N VAL A 340 -12.77 21.70 -11.08
CA VAL A 340 -13.20 22.21 -9.75
C VAL A 340 -12.60 21.36 -8.63
N PRO A 341 -12.41 21.93 -7.42
CA PRO A 341 -12.00 21.16 -6.25
C PRO A 341 -13.02 20.06 -5.92
N VAL A 342 -12.51 18.90 -5.46
CA VAL A 342 -13.33 17.76 -5.03
C VAL A 342 -13.08 17.50 -3.56
N ALA A 343 -14.14 17.41 -2.77
CA ALA A 343 -14.10 16.98 -1.37
C ALA A 343 -13.95 15.46 -1.27
N ILE A 344 -13.28 15.01 -0.22
CA ILE A 344 -13.08 13.59 0.09
C ILE A 344 -13.98 13.23 1.27
N ASP A 345 -14.84 12.23 1.11
CA ASP A 345 -15.83 11.84 2.12
C ASP A 345 -15.29 10.80 3.11
N SER A 346 -14.37 9.93 2.68
CA SER A 346 -13.77 8.93 3.56
C SER A 346 -12.71 9.53 4.48
N THR A 347 -12.32 8.74 5.45
CA THR A 347 -11.19 9.04 6.34
C THR A 347 -10.34 7.78 6.52
N ALA A 348 -9.12 7.95 6.99
CA ALA A 348 -8.24 6.85 7.37
C ALA A 348 -7.92 6.93 8.86
N PRO A 349 -7.86 5.79 9.57
CA PRO A 349 -7.41 5.78 10.95
C PRO A 349 -5.93 6.20 11.04
N PRO A 350 -5.49 6.80 12.16
CA PRO A 350 -4.08 7.03 12.41
C PRO A 350 -3.29 5.72 12.33
N VAL A 351 -2.12 5.77 11.72
CA VAL A 351 -1.22 4.62 11.59
C VAL A 351 -0.09 4.76 12.60
N GLU A 352 -0.05 3.87 13.59
CA GLU A 352 1.05 3.82 14.53
C GLU A 352 2.33 3.31 13.86
N PRO A 353 3.51 3.89 14.14
CA PRO A 353 4.75 3.36 13.61
C PRO A 353 5.03 1.94 14.09
N LEU A 354 5.78 1.18 13.33
CA LEU A 354 6.36 -0.09 13.80
C LEU A 354 7.33 0.18 14.96
N PRO A 355 7.40 -0.68 15.98
CA PRO A 355 8.45 -0.56 17.01
C PRO A 355 9.84 -0.46 16.39
N PRO A 356 10.77 0.32 16.98
CA PRO A 356 12.13 0.48 16.43
C PRO A 356 12.91 -0.83 16.29
N ASP A 357 12.62 -1.80 17.16
CA ASP A 357 13.20 -3.14 17.21
C ASP A 357 12.40 -4.19 16.43
N TRP A 358 11.39 -3.77 15.67
CA TRP A 358 10.59 -4.69 14.87
C TRP A 358 11.44 -5.33 13.76
N ASP A 359 11.62 -6.65 13.86
CA ASP A 359 12.46 -7.43 12.97
C ASP A 359 11.60 -8.45 12.19
N PRO A 360 11.58 -8.42 10.84
CA PRO A 360 10.86 -9.38 10.03
C PRO A 360 11.46 -10.79 10.10
N SER A 361 12.77 -10.92 10.37
CA SER A 361 13.48 -12.20 10.46
C SER A 361 13.36 -12.90 11.81
N ALA A 362 12.91 -12.17 12.84
CA ALA A 362 12.70 -12.75 14.17
C ALA A 362 11.33 -13.41 14.28
N ALA A 363 11.28 -14.66 14.75
CA ALA A 363 10.01 -15.29 15.13
C ALA A 363 9.41 -14.58 16.35
N THR A 364 8.11 -14.26 16.29
CA THR A 364 7.44 -13.58 17.39
C THR A 364 6.53 -14.51 18.18
N THR A 365 6.52 -14.33 19.51
CA THR A 365 5.51 -14.93 20.40
C THR A 365 4.36 -13.96 20.59
N PRO A 366 3.10 -14.40 20.83
CA PRO A 366 1.99 -13.48 21.12
C PRO A 366 2.32 -12.60 22.32
N SER A 367 1.96 -11.32 22.22
CA SER A 367 2.03 -10.42 23.37
C SER A 367 1.07 -10.92 24.45
N SER A 368 1.52 -10.98 25.70
CA SER A 368 0.73 -11.46 26.84
C SER A 368 -0.46 -10.53 27.20
N SER A 369 -0.71 -9.47 26.44
CA SER A 369 -1.76 -8.48 26.68
C SER A 369 -3.17 -8.90 26.21
N ALA A 370 -3.30 -9.97 25.42
CA ALA A 370 -4.60 -10.45 24.94
C ALA A 370 -5.37 -11.34 25.94
N ALA A 371 -4.81 -11.66 27.12
CA ALA A 371 -5.38 -12.63 28.07
C ALA A 371 -6.27 -12.03 29.16
N THR A 372 -6.59 -10.74 29.18
CA THR A 372 -7.44 -10.10 30.21
C THR A 372 -8.78 -9.61 29.67
N GLY A 373 -9.47 -10.46 28.90
CA GLY A 373 -10.90 -10.37 28.65
C GLY A 373 -11.67 -11.05 29.82
N SER A 374 -11.82 -10.37 30.91
CA SER A 374 -12.56 -10.79 32.10
C SER A 374 -13.96 -11.29 31.75
N ARG A 375 -14.23 -12.54 32.06
CA ARG A 375 -15.61 -13.04 32.25
C ARG A 375 -16.23 -12.28 33.43
N ALA A 376 -17.08 -11.32 33.15
CA ALA A 376 -17.99 -10.75 34.13
C ALA A 376 -19.02 -11.82 34.46
N THR A 377 -18.84 -12.50 35.59
CA THR A 377 -19.87 -13.31 36.25
C THR A 377 -20.87 -12.37 36.86
N SER A 378 -22.09 -12.36 36.33
CA SER A 378 -23.27 -11.71 36.93
C SER A 378 -23.59 -12.40 38.23
N PRO A 379 -23.81 -11.69 39.38
CA PRO A 379 -24.29 -12.32 40.59
C PRO A 379 -25.80 -12.56 40.49
N ALA A 380 -26.19 -13.80 40.71
CA ALA A 380 -27.59 -14.22 40.89
C ALA A 380 -28.23 -13.48 42.07
N GLN A 381 -29.30 -12.77 41.79
CA GLN A 381 -30.22 -12.28 42.87
C GLN A 381 -31.00 -13.45 43.41
N SER A 382 -30.69 -13.83 44.63
CA SER A 382 -31.54 -14.70 45.45
C SER A 382 -32.66 -13.87 46.05
N GLY A 383 -33.90 -14.12 45.60
CA GLY A 383 -35.10 -13.62 46.30
C GLY A 383 -35.26 -14.27 47.66
N GLY A 384 -35.63 -13.47 48.64
CA GLY A 384 -36.04 -13.87 49.97
C GLY A 384 -37.28 -13.08 50.36
N LEU A 385 -38.38 -13.78 50.41
CA LEU A 385 -39.63 -13.32 51.00
C LEU A 385 -39.47 -12.99 52.56
N ARG A 386 -39.86 -11.82 52.95
CA ARG A 386 -40.87 -11.58 54.05
C ARG A 386 -41.18 -10.09 54.06
#